data_2ac1325c938eaa5aeac7e4c394066037
#
_entry.id   2ac1325c938eaa5aeac7e4c394066037
#
_cell.length_a   1.000
_cell.length_b   1.000
_cell.length_c   1.000
_cell.angle_alpha   90.00
_cell.angle_beta   90.00
_cell.angle_gamma   90.00
#
_symmetry.space_group_name_H-M   'P 1'
#
loop_
_entity.id
_entity.type
_entity.pdbx_description
1 polymer ?
#
loop_
_entity_poly.entity_id
_entity_poly.type
_entity_poly.pdbx_seq_one_letter_code
_entity_poly.pdbx_strand_id
1 'polypeptide(L)'
;MAAIYLAPFYLLVCVYILLRSLHWFQVLHTVFRNVWVCRGIGLVYLFVVFSILIAFMAPASGFRRFMKLLSNYWLGVLMYTLMTLGIADGLRLLLKYPLRNFAFPGRELLFSNMGTAVVGAVCAVIISTVSIYGVLSAGNIHTTKYNISVDKKAGNMKELNVVLIADLHLGYNIGCKQMEQMTEKINEQNPDLVVVAG
;
A
#
# COMPACT_ATOMS: atom_id res chain seq x y z
N MET A 1 18.19 13.51 5.59
CA MET A 1 17.63 14.59 6.47
C MET A 1 16.10 14.54 6.49
N ALA A 2 15.39 14.54 5.35
CA ALA A 2 13.90 14.54 5.33
C ALA A 2 13.24 13.40 6.13
N ALA A 3 13.80 12.18 6.14
CA ALA A 3 13.27 11.04 6.87
C ALA A 3 13.16 11.26 8.39
N ILE A 4 14.06 12.05 8.99
CA ILE A 4 14.04 12.35 10.43
C ILE A 4 12.83 13.22 10.77
N TYR A 5 12.47 14.18 9.91
CA TYR A 5 11.31 15.04 10.11
C TYR A 5 9.98 14.30 9.89
N LEU A 6 9.97 13.27 9.06
CA LEU A 6 8.79 12.46 8.79
C LEU A 6 8.55 11.37 9.85
N ALA A 7 9.59 10.98 10.60
CA ALA A 7 9.49 9.89 11.59
C ALA A 7 8.43 10.13 12.68
N PRO A 8 8.27 11.34 13.29
CA PRO A 8 7.22 11.59 14.27
C PRO A 8 5.81 11.42 13.68
N PHE A 9 5.58 11.89 12.45
CA PHE A 9 4.30 11.74 11.76
C PHE A 9 4.00 10.25 11.47
N TYR A 10 4.99 9.50 11.01
CA TYR A 10 4.87 8.06 10.81
C TYR A 10 4.46 7.35 12.10
N LEU A 11 5.13 7.65 13.22
CA LEU A 11 4.81 7.05 14.51
C LEU A 11 3.41 7.43 15.01
N LEU A 12 3.00 8.69 14.85
CA LEU A 12 1.64 9.14 15.19
C LEU A 12 0.59 8.37 14.40
N VAL A 13 0.78 8.20 13.10
CA VAL A 13 -0.10 7.40 12.24
C VAL A 13 -0.16 5.95 12.71
N CYS A 14 1.00 5.34 13.00
CA CYS A 14 1.05 3.97 13.50
C CYS A 14 0.33 3.81 14.84
N VAL A 15 0.49 4.75 15.77
CA VAL A 15 -0.22 4.74 17.06
C VAL A 15 -1.72 4.87 16.85
N TYR A 16 -2.16 5.81 16.00
CA TYR A 16 -3.58 5.97 15.66
C TYR A 16 -4.18 4.68 15.13
N ILE A 17 -3.53 4.04 14.15
CA ILE A 17 -4.01 2.78 13.55
C ILE A 17 -4.05 1.66 14.59
N LEU A 18 -3.02 1.53 15.45
CA LEU A 18 -3.00 0.52 16.51
C LEU A 18 -4.17 0.70 17.48
N LEU A 19 -4.39 1.91 17.96
CA LEU A 19 -5.47 2.19 18.92
C LEU A 19 -6.86 1.92 18.30
N ARG A 20 -7.05 2.31 17.02
CA ARG A 20 -8.30 2.04 16.31
C ARG A 20 -8.53 0.55 16.09
N SER A 21 -7.49 -0.19 15.70
CA SER A 21 -7.58 -1.64 15.50
C SER A 21 -7.85 -2.38 16.80
N LEU A 22 -7.16 -2.03 17.90
CA LEU A 22 -7.40 -2.63 19.22
C LEU A 22 -8.82 -2.36 19.71
N HIS A 23 -9.31 -1.13 19.57
CA HIS A 23 -10.69 -0.79 19.93
C HIS A 23 -11.69 -1.63 19.13
N TRP A 24 -11.49 -1.78 17.83
CA TRP A 24 -12.34 -2.62 16.98
C TRP A 24 -12.33 -4.09 17.40
N PHE A 25 -11.15 -4.68 17.65
CA PHE A 25 -11.04 -6.05 18.14
C PHE A 25 -11.77 -6.25 19.47
N GLN A 26 -11.67 -5.29 20.40
CA GLN A 26 -12.35 -5.34 21.71
C GLN A 26 -13.88 -5.29 21.59
N VAL A 27 -14.39 -4.63 20.54
CA VAL A 27 -15.83 -4.62 20.22
C VAL A 27 -16.27 -5.95 19.61
N LEU A 28 -15.43 -6.59 18.80
CA LEU A 28 -15.75 -7.86 18.15
C LEU A 28 -15.82 -9.02 19.13
N HIS A 29 -14.87 -9.13 20.06
CA HIS A 29 -14.83 -10.27 20.96
C HIS A 29 -14.15 -9.95 22.30
N THR A 30 -14.67 -10.53 23.39
CA THR A 30 -14.20 -10.29 24.77
C THR A 30 -12.76 -10.72 25.03
N VAL A 31 -12.23 -11.70 24.30
CA VAL A 31 -10.82 -12.16 24.38
C VAL A 31 -9.85 -11.00 24.15
N PHE A 32 -10.19 -10.07 23.25
CA PHE A 32 -9.35 -8.89 22.97
C PHE A 32 -9.41 -7.79 24.04
N ARG A 33 -10.20 -7.98 25.12
CA ARG A 33 -10.15 -7.14 26.33
C ARG A 33 -9.07 -7.60 27.31
N ASN A 34 -8.50 -8.79 27.10
CA ASN A 34 -7.40 -9.27 27.93
C ASN A 34 -6.13 -8.46 27.62
N VAL A 35 -5.51 -7.93 28.66
CA VAL A 35 -4.32 -7.08 28.55
C VAL A 35 -3.13 -7.80 27.90
N TRP A 36 -2.99 -9.09 28.14
CA TRP A 36 -1.90 -9.90 27.56
C TRP A 36 -2.09 -10.12 26.05
N VAL A 37 -3.33 -10.31 25.61
CA VAL A 37 -3.68 -10.41 24.20
C VAL A 37 -3.41 -9.07 23.50
N CYS A 38 -3.84 -7.95 24.07
CA CYS A 38 -3.55 -6.61 23.54
C CYS A 38 -2.04 -6.34 23.47
N ARG A 39 -1.28 -6.71 24.48
CA ARG A 39 0.19 -6.57 24.48
C ARG A 39 0.83 -7.43 23.40
N GLY A 40 0.38 -8.67 23.23
CA GLY A 40 0.86 -9.56 22.16
C GLY A 40 0.63 -8.98 20.77
N ILE A 41 -0.59 -8.50 20.51
CA ILE A 41 -0.93 -7.81 19.23
C ILE A 41 -0.05 -6.58 19.06
N GLY A 42 0.10 -5.76 20.11
CA GLY A 42 0.95 -4.57 20.08
C GLY A 42 2.41 -4.88 19.76
N LEU A 43 2.99 -5.94 20.32
CA LEU A 43 4.37 -6.35 20.07
C LEU A 43 4.56 -6.79 18.61
N VAL A 44 3.65 -7.61 18.08
CA VAL A 44 3.69 -8.03 16.66
C VAL A 44 3.55 -6.82 15.75
N TYR A 45 2.63 -5.92 16.06
CA TYR A 45 2.43 -4.69 15.30
C TYR A 45 3.70 -3.82 15.31
N LEU A 46 4.29 -3.59 16.48
CA LEU A 46 5.54 -2.83 16.63
C LEU A 46 6.69 -3.45 15.84
N PHE A 47 6.81 -4.77 15.84
CA PHE A 47 7.81 -5.46 15.01
C PHE A 47 7.64 -5.12 13.53
N VAL A 48 6.41 -5.11 13.03
CA VAL A 48 6.11 -4.73 11.64
C VAL A 48 6.39 -3.25 11.40
N VAL A 49 5.98 -2.36 12.30
CA VAL A 49 6.25 -0.90 12.22
C VAL A 49 7.76 -0.62 12.16
N PHE A 50 8.55 -1.28 13.01
CA PHE A 50 9.98 -1.08 13.08
C PHE A 50 10.78 -1.89 12.04
N SER A 51 10.12 -2.70 11.20
CA SER A 51 10.79 -3.47 10.14
C SER A 51 11.64 -2.58 9.21
N ILE A 52 11.22 -1.33 8.98
CA ILE A 52 11.97 -0.33 8.20
C ILE A 52 13.35 -0.09 8.84
N LEU A 53 13.38 0.22 10.14
CA LEU A 53 14.63 0.49 10.85
C LEU A 53 15.50 -0.75 10.92
N ILE A 54 14.90 -1.92 11.23
CA ILE A 54 15.60 -3.20 11.27
C ILE A 54 16.25 -3.50 9.91
N ALA A 55 15.53 -3.23 8.80
CA ALA A 55 16.04 -3.43 7.45
C ALA A 55 17.27 -2.56 7.13
N PHE A 56 17.34 -1.34 7.70
CA PHE A 56 18.50 -0.46 7.53
C PHE A 56 19.70 -0.88 8.38
N MET A 57 19.45 -1.36 9.61
CA MET A 57 20.51 -1.69 10.57
C MET A 57 21.06 -3.12 10.38
N ALA A 58 20.26 -4.03 9.83
CA ALA A 58 20.66 -5.44 9.66
C ALA A 58 21.81 -5.58 8.65
N PRO A 59 22.79 -6.48 8.90
CA PRO A 59 23.83 -6.79 7.93
C PRO A 59 23.24 -7.42 6.67
N ALA A 60 23.98 -7.36 5.56
CA ALA A 60 23.57 -7.93 4.28
C ALA A 60 23.35 -9.45 4.40
N SER A 61 22.08 -9.86 4.43
CA SER A 61 21.65 -11.25 4.71
C SER A 61 20.24 -11.49 4.18
N GLY A 62 19.82 -12.75 4.17
CA GLY A 62 18.44 -13.12 3.87
C GLY A 62 17.43 -12.45 4.82
N PHE A 63 17.79 -12.28 6.09
CA PHE A 63 16.97 -11.57 7.08
C PHE A 63 16.76 -10.10 6.70
N ARG A 64 17.81 -9.38 6.28
CA ARG A 64 17.68 -8.00 5.78
C ARG A 64 16.76 -7.92 4.58
N ARG A 65 16.88 -8.88 3.64
CA ARG A 65 15.99 -8.95 2.47
C ARG A 65 14.53 -9.12 2.90
N PHE A 66 14.27 -10.04 3.82
CA PHE A 66 12.93 -10.26 4.38
C PHE A 66 12.39 -8.98 5.04
N MET A 67 13.17 -8.31 5.89
CA MET A 67 12.75 -7.07 6.55
C MET A 67 12.46 -5.94 5.55
N LYS A 68 13.23 -5.83 4.47
CA LYS A 68 12.95 -4.85 3.41
C LYS A 68 11.66 -5.15 2.67
N LEU A 69 11.40 -6.40 2.32
CA LEU A 69 10.14 -6.79 1.71
C LEU A 69 8.97 -6.51 2.65
N LEU A 70 9.07 -6.93 3.91
CA LEU A 70 8.06 -6.68 4.93
C LEU A 70 7.75 -5.18 5.06
N SER A 71 8.78 -4.33 5.15
CA SER A 71 8.62 -2.89 5.29
C SER A 71 7.97 -2.25 4.07
N ASN A 72 8.30 -2.71 2.86
CA ASN A 72 7.72 -2.18 1.63
C ASN A 72 6.22 -2.51 1.53
N TYR A 73 5.83 -3.75 1.79
CA TYR A 73 4.41 -4.13 1.84
C TYR A 73 3.67 -3.42 2.97
N TRP A 74 4.31 -3.30 4.14
CA TRP A 74 3.76 -2.57 5.27
C TRP A 74 3.43 -1.12 4.93
N LEU A 75 4.34 -0.40 4.27
CA LEU A 75 4.09 1.00 3.87
C LEU A 75 2.89 1.14 2.94
N GLY A 76 2.71 0.21 2.00
CA GLY A 76 1.53 0.18 1.13
C GLY A 76 0.23 -0.03 1.93
N VAL A 77 0.21 -1.06 2.79
CA VAL A 77 -0.95 -1.35 3.66
C VAL A 77 -1.23 -0.20 4.62
N LEU A 78 -0.20 0.41 5.21
CA LEU A 78 -0.31 1.57 6.09
C LEU A 78 -1.02 2.73 5.41
N MET A 79 -0.65 3.04 4.16
CA MET A 79 -1.24 4.13 3.39
C MET A 79 -2.72 3.89 3.13
N TYR A 80 -3.10 2.71 2.66
CA TYR A 80 -4.51 2.36 2.44
C TYR A 80 -5.31 2.34 3.73
N THR A 81 -4.70 1.85 4.83
CA THR A 81 -5.34 1.83 6.16
C THR A 81 -5.58 3.24 6.65
N LEU A 82 -4.59 4.12 6.56
CA LEU A 82 -4.72 5.53 6.96
C LEU A 82 -5.83 6.23 6.17
N MET A 83 -5.86 6.07 4.85
CA MET A 83 -6.89 6.69 4.01
C MET A 83 -8.29 6.17 4.36
N THR A 84 -8.45 4.85 4.46
CA THR A 84 -9.76 4.23 4.73
C THR A 84 -10.27 4.59 6.13
N LEU A 85 -9.44 4.45 7.16
CA LEU A 85 -9.82 4.82 8.53
C LEU A 85 -10.01 6.33 8.68
N GLY A 86 -9.17 7.14 8.03
CA GLY A 86 -9.29 8.60 8.04
C GLY A 86 -10.62 9.06 7.44
N ILE A 87 -11.04 8.49 6.33
CA ILE A 87 -12.35 8.78 5.72
C ILE A 87 -13.48 8.31 6.66
N ALA A 88 -13.42 7.08 7.15
CA ALA A 88 -14.45 6.53 8.03
C ALA A 88 -14.62 7.35 9.34
N ASP A 89 -13.50 7.72 9.97
CA ASP A 89 -13.52 8.51 11.20
C ASP A 89 -13.90 9.98 10.91
N GLY A 90 -13.45 10.55 9.78
CA GLY A 90 -13.85 11.88 9.33
C GLY A 90 -15.37 11.97 9.12
N LEU A 91 -15.97 10.99 8.43
CA LEU A 91 -17.41 10.92 8.24
C LEU A 91 -18.15 10.77 9.58
N ARG A 92 -17.65 9.93 10.49
CA ARG A 92 -18.23 9.79 11.84
C ARG A 92 -18.15 11.09 12.63
N LEU A 93 -17.05 11.82 12.56
CA LEU A 93 -16.89 13.12 13.22
C LEU A 93 -17.87 14.15 12.65
N LEU A 94 -18.02 14.23 11.33
CA LEU A 94 -18.98 15.12 10.66
C LEU A 94 -20.43 14.81 11.10
N LEU A 95 -20.80 13.54 11.15
CA LEU A 95 -22.14 13.13 11.59
C LEU A 95 -22.35 13.36 13.09
N LYS A 96 -21.31 13.27 13.90
CA LYS A 96 -21.39 13.41 15.36
C LYS A 96 -21.53 14.87 15.81
N TYR A 97 -20.81 15.81 15.18
CA TYR A 97 -20.72 17.20 15.63
C TYR A 97 -21.46 18.18 14.73
N PRO A 98 -21.01 18.52 13.49
CA PRO A 98 -21.67 19.52 12.67
C PRO A 98 -23.09 19.10 12.25
N LEU A 99 -23.28 17.83 11.93
CA LEU A 99 -24.55 17.27 11.48
C LEU A 99 -25.35 16.59 12.61
N ARG A 100 -25.10 16.95 13.86
CA ARG A 100 -25.76 16.30 15.00
C ARG A 100 -27.28 16.45 14.97
N ASN A 101 -27.79 17.55 14.45
CA ASN A 101 -29.22 17.86 14.33
C ASN A 101 -29.86 17.21 13.10
N PHE A 102 -29.06 16.64 12.21
CA PHE A 102 -29.58 15.92 11.05
C PHE A 102 -30.03 14.53 11.47
N ALA A 103 -31.33 14.36 11.63
CA ALA A 103 -31.94 13.08 11.99
C ALA A 103 -32.02 12.18 10.75
N PHE A 104 -31.37 11.03 10.78
CA PHE A 104 -31.54 9.99 9.76
C PHE A 104 -31.79 8.63 10.46
N PRO A 105 -32.57 7.73 9.80
CA PRO A 105 -32.82 6.41 10.33
C PRO A 105 -31.49 5.64 10.53
N GLY A 106 -31.30 5.03 11.70
CA GLY A 106 -30.10 4.22 12.00
C GLY A 106 -28.90 4.99 12.58
N ARG A 107 -29.04 6.30 12.90
CA ARG A 107 -27.97 7.07 13.55
C ARG A 107 -27.47 6.43 14.83
N GLU A 108 -28.37 5.99 15.73
CA GLU A 108 -28.00 5.34 16.98
C GLU A 108 -27.25 4.03 16.73
N LEU A 109 -27.66 3.27 15.70
CA LEU A 109 -26.99 2.06 15.30
C LEU A 109 -25.55 2.34 14.83
N LEU A 110 -25.33 3.40 14.05
CA LEU A 110 -24.01 3.77 13.54
C LEU A 110 -22.99 4.06 14.66
N PHE A 111 -23.46 4.63 15.78
CA PHE A 111 -22.61 4.95 16.93
C PHE A 111 -22.62 3.88 18.02
N SER A 112 -23.35 2.79 17.84
CA SER A 112 -23.36 1.63 18.72
C SER A 112 -22.11 0.75 18.55
N ASN A 113 -21.93 -0.22 19.43
CA ASN A 113 -20.89 -1.25 19.27
C ASN A 113 -21.08 -2.05 17.98
N MET A 114 -22.34 -2.38 17.63
CA MET A 114 -22.65 -3.06 16.37
C MET A 114 -22.24 -2.22 15.17
N GLY A 115 -22.56 -0.93 15.14
CA GLY A 115 -22.13 -0.03 14.09
C GLY A 115 -20.60 0.09 13.99
N THR A 116 -19.92 0.10 15.14
CA THR A 116 -18.45 0.09 15.17
C THR A 116 -17.88 -1.22 14.60
N ALA A 117 -18.48 -2.37 14.93
CA ALA A 117 -18.08 -3.67 14.39
C ALA A 117 -18.26 -3.73 12.86
N VAL A 118 -19.43 -3.30 12.39
CA VAL A 118 -19.75 -3.30 10.93
C VAL A 118 -18.85 -2.36 10.15
N VAL A 119 -18.69 -1.11 10.59
CA VAL A 119 -17.80 -0.14 9.91
C VAL A 119 -16.35 -0.64 9.91
N GLY A 120 -15.87 -1.20 11.01
CA GLY A 120 -14.53 -1.79 11.06
C GLY A 120 -14.36 -2.99 10.10
N ALA A 121 -15.39 -3.85 10.01
CA ALA A 121 -15.39 -4.97 9.07
C ALA A 121 -15.36 -4.48 7.60
N VAL A 122 -16.16 -3.49 7.26
CA VAL A 122 -16.15 -2.86 5.92
C VAL A 122 -14.78 -2.26 5.62
N CYS A 123 -14.19 -1.50 6.56
CA CYS A 123 -12.84 -0.97 6.39
C CYS A 123 -11.82 -2.09 6.19
N ALA A 124 -11.87 -3.16 6.96
CA ALA A 124 -10.96 -4.30 6.82
C ALA A 124 -11.08 -4.98 5.46
N VAL A 125 -12.29 -5.16 4.94
CA VAL A 125 -12.53 -5.70 3.59
C VAL A 125 -11.95 -4.78 2.53
N ILE A 126 -12.21 -3.47 2.59
CA ILE A 126 -11.67 -2.49 1.63
C ILE A 126 -10.14 -2.52 1.64
N ILE A 127 -9.51 -2.41 2.83
CA ILE A 127 -8.06 -2.39 2.98
C ILE A 127 -7.46 -3.68 2.41
N SER A 128 -8.02 -4.84 2.74
CA SER A 128 -7.54 -6.13 2.26
C SER A 128 -7.66 -6.25 0.74
N THR A 129 -8.83 -5.90 0.18
CA THR A 129 -9.08 -5.99 -1.26
C THR A 129 -8.16 -5.09 -2.05
N VAL A 130 -8.01 -3.82 -1.64
CA VAL A 130 -7.14 -2.86 -2.35
C VAL A 130 -5.67 -3.24 -2.21
N SER A 131 -5.24 -3.72 -1.03
CA SER A 131 -3.87 -4.15 -0.81
C SER A 131 -3.52 -5.39 -1.65
N ILE A 132 -4.39 -6.40 -1.67
CA ILE A 132 -4.20 -7.61 -2.48
C ILE A 132 -4.19 -7.25 -3.98
N TYR A 133 -5.16 -6.46 -4.43
CA TYR A 133 -5.22 -6.01 -5.82
C TYR A 133 -3.96 -5.24 -6.22
N GLY A 134 -3.47 -4.33 -5.37
CA GLY A 134 -2.25 -3.57 -5.61
C GLY A 134 -1.02 -4.46 -5.77
N VAL A 135 -0.87 -5.48 -4.90
CA VAL A 135 0.24 -6.45 -4.98
C VAL A 135 0.15 -7.29 -6.26
N LEU A 136 -1.03 -7.78 -6.62
CA LEU A 136 -1.23 -8.59 -7.83
C LEU A 136 -1.03 -7.76 -9.09
N SER A 137 -1.54 -6.53 -9.11
CA SER A 137 -1.43 -5.62 -10.26
C SER A 137 0.02 -5.15 -10.48
N ALA A 138 0.78 -4.91 -9.41
CA ALA A 138 2.19 -4.51 -9.52
C ALA A 138 3.10 -5.60 -10.13
N GLY A 139 2.66 -6.86 -10.11
CA GLY A 139 3.37 -7.97 -10.76
C GLY A 139 3.12 -8.10 -12.27
N ASN A 140 2.14 -7.39 -12.82
CA ASN A 140 1.76 -7.50 -14.22
C ASN A 140 2.41 -6.39 -15.06
N ILE A 141 3.19 -6.80 -16.06
CA ILE A 141 3.82 -5.89 -17.00
C ILE A 141 2.86 -5.66 -18.18
N HIS A 142 2.47 -4.41 -18.40
CA HIS A 142 1.59 -3.99 -19.47
C HIS A 142 2.36 -3.24 -20.55
N THR A 143 2.10 -3.58 -21.81
CA THR A 143 2.64 -2.85 -22.97
C THR A 143 1.59 -1.86 -23.45
N THR A 144 1.95 -0.58 -23.53
CA THR A 144 1.10 0.47 -24.10
C THR A 144 1.69 0.90 -25.45
N LYS A 145 0.89 0.91 -26.51
CA LYS A 145 1.33 1.27 -27.86
C LYS A 145 0.94 2.71 -28.19
N TYR A 146 1.91 3.45 -28.71
CA TYR A 146 1.73 4.80 -29.22
C TYR A 146 2.20 4.87 -30.67
N ASN A 147 1.40 5.43 -31.56
CA ASN A 147 1.79 5.72 -32.92
C ASN A 147 2.11 7.22 -33.03
N ILE A 148 3.36 7.52 -33.35
CA ILE A 148 3.86 8.90 -33.46
C ILE A 148 4.28 9.13 -34.91
N SER A 149 3.69 10.14 -35.57
CA SER A 149 4.12 10.58 -36.89
C SER A 149 5.19 11.67 -36.76
N VAL A 150 6.29 11.50 -37.46
CA VAL A 150 7.40 12.47 -37.48
C VAL A 150 7.65 12.95 -38.91
N ASP A 151 7.42 14.25 -39.14
CA ASP A 151 7.62 14.87 -40.45
C ASP A 151 9.12 15.16 -40.72
N LYS A 152 9.94 14.10 -40.75
CA LYS A 152 11.36 14.20 -41.10
C LYS A 152 11.72 13.14 -42.13
N LYS A 153 12.60 13.50 -43.09
CA LYS A 153 13.15 12.55 -44.02
C LYS A 153 14.12 11.60 -43.30
N ALA A 154 13.83 10.31 -43.32
CA ALA A 154 14.64 9.27 -42.71
C ALA A 154 15.25 8.30 -43.75
N GLY A 155 15.58 8.78 -44.94
CA GLY A 155 16.09 7.95 -46.01
C GLY A 155 15.08 6.90 -46.47
N ASN A 156 15.46 5.63 -46.44
CA ASN A 156 14.59 4.51 -46.82
C ASN A 156 13.75 3.96 -45.67
N MET A 157 13.91 4.48 -44.45
CA MET A 157 13.19 4.05 -43.27
C MET A 157 11.79 4.64 -43.29
N LYS A 158 10.76 3.79 -43.27
CA LYS A 158 9.35 4.20 -43.23
C LYS A 158 8.75 4.13 -41.82
N GLU A 159 9.21 3.18 -41.03
CA GLU A 159 8.74 2.90 -39.69
C GLU A 159 9.91 2.53 -38.81
N LEU A 160 9.83 2.88 -37.53
CA LEU A 160 10.80 2.51 -36.49
C LEU A 160 10.03 2.06 -35.26
N ASN A 161 10.19 0.80 -34.88
CA ASN A 161 9.57 0.26 -33.67
C ASN A 161 10.50 0.44 -32.47
N VAL A 162 10.14 1.34 -31.59
CA VAL A 162 10.94 1.68 -30.39
C VAL A 162 10.22 1.20 -29.15
N VAL A 163 10.89 0.38 -28.35
CA VAL A 163 10.42 0.04 -27.00
C VAL A 163 11.13 0.91 -25.99
N LEU A 164 10.36 1.69 -25.23
CA LEU A 164 10.84 2.51 -24.12
C LEU A 164 10.52 1.83 -22.78
N ILE A 165 11.54 1.70 -21.95
CA ILE A 165 11.44 1.20 -20.58
C ILE A 165 11.88 2.32 -19.65
N ALA A 166 11.10 2.61 -18.63
CA ALA A 166 11.44 3.63 -17.65
C ALA A 166 11.32 3.10 -16.21
N ASP A 167 12.07 3.72 -15.29
CA ASP A 167 11.96 3.53 -13.84
C ASP A 167 12.01 2.06 -13.38
N LEU A 168 12.98 1.30 -13.86
CA LEU A 168 13.11 -0.13 -13.57
C LEU A 168 13.21 -0.47 -12.08
N HIS A 169 13.76 0.42 -11.27
CA HIS A 169 13.92 0.26 -9.81
C HIS A 169 14.36 -1.15 -9.38
N LEU A 170 15.38 -1.68 -10.09
CA LEU A 170 15.93 -3.01 -9.79
C LEU A 170 16.38 -3.10 -8.34
N GLY A 171 15.96 -4.16 -7.66
CA GLY A 171 16.31 -4.34 -6.26
C GLY A 171 15.53 -5.43 -5.56
N TYR A 172 15.08 -5.15 -4.33
CA TYR A 172 14.44 -6.16 -3.49
C TYR A 172 13.05 -6.58 -4.00
N ASN A 173 12.31 -5.69 -4.64
CA ASN A 173 10.95 -5.94 -5.13
C ASN A 173 10.94 -6.43 -6.58
N ILE A 174 11.85 -5.91 -7.41
CA ILE A 174 11.98 -6.29 -8.83
C ILE A 174 13.21 -7.19 -8.95
N GLY A 175 12.97 -8.49 -9.05
CA GLY A 175 13.99 -9.52 -9.14
C GLY A 175 14.13 -10.11 -10.55
N CYS A 176 14.97 -11.16 -10.68
CA CYS A 176 15.25 -11.82 -11.96
C CYS A 176 13.99 -12.26 -12.71
N LYS A 177 12.99 -12.80 -12.00
CA LYS A 177 11.74 -13.27 -12.63
C LYS A 177 10.99 -12.15 -13.35
N GLN A 178 10.91 -10.95 -12.76
CA GLN A 178 10.25 -9.81 -13.39
C GLN A 178 11.08 -9.27 -14.57
N MET A 179 12.42 -9.34 -14.46
CA MET A 179 13.31 -9.00 -15.57
C MET A 179 13.14 -9.95 -16.74
N GLU A 180 13.02 -11.26 -16.50
CA GLU A 180 12.74 -12.26 -17.53
C GLU A 180 11.42 -11.96 -18.23
N GLN A 181 10.34 -11.77 -17.47
CA GLN A 181 9.02 -11.41 -18.03
C GLN A 181 9.06 -10.11 -18.84
N MET A 182 9.81 -9.11 -18.39
CA MET A 182 9.97 -7.86 -19.11
C MET A 182 10.72 -8.09 -20.43
N THR A 183 11.79 -8.88 -20.41
CA THR A 183 12.57 -9.23 -21.61
C THR A 183 11.71 -9.98 -22.63
N GLU A 184 10.88 -10.92 -22.17
CA GLU A 184 9.90 -11.61 -23.02
C GLU A 184 8.93 -10.61 -23.66
N LYS A 185 8.37 -9.68 -22.87
CA LYS A 185 7.45 -8.65 -23.37
C LYS A 185 8.10 -7.69 -24.37
N ILE A 186 9.36 -7.35 -24.18
CA ILE A 186 10.13 -6.55 -25.14
C ILE A 186 10.30 -7.32 -26.46
N ASN A 187 10.72 -8.57 -26.39
CA ASN A 187 10.96 -9.41 -27.57
C ASN A 187 9.66 -9.68 -28.36
N GLU A 188 8.51 -9.83 -27.66
CA GLU A 188 7.20 -9.95 -28.31
C GLU A 188 6.85 -8.74 -29.22
N GLN A 189 7.42 -7.56 -28.93
CA GLN A 189 7.17 -6.37 -29.73
C GLN A 189 8.06 -6.27 -30.98
N ASN A 190 9.06 -7.15 -31.14
CA ASN A 190 10.04 -7.11 -32.25
C ASN A 190 10.63 -5.70 -32.47
N PRO A 191 11.28 -5.09 -31.47
CA PRO A 191 11.76 -3.72 -31.55
C PRO A 191 12.98 -3.58 -32.46
N ASP A 192 13.04 -2.49 -33.22
CA ASP A 192 14.25 -2.05 -33.89
C ASP A 192 15.24 -1.38 -32.94
N LEU A 193 14.70 -0.77 -31.87
CA LEU A 193 15.48 -0.09 -30.86
C LEU A 193 14.83 -0.25 -29.47
N VAL A 194 15.65 -0.54 -28.45
CA VAL A 194 15.24 -0.55 -27.05
C VAL A 194 15.92 0.60 -26.33
N VAL A 195 15.14 1.44 -25.68
CA VAL A 195 15.61 2.59 -24.90
C VAL A 195 15.26 2.38 -23.44
N VAL A 196 16.24 2.55 -22.56
CA VAL A 196 16.06 2.47 -21.10
C VAL A 196 16.28 3.86 -20.53
N ALA A 197 15.25 4.40 -19.84
CA ALA A 197 15.27 5.70 -19.21
C ALA A 197 15.11 5.54 -17.68
N GLY A 198 16.17 5.84 -16.91
CA GLY A 198 16.17 5.76 -15.45
C GLY A 198 17.00 4.64 -14.86
#